data_2aa6a571e86ec93032f440ec6887eb31
#
_entry.id   2aa6a571e86ec93032f440ec6887eb31
#
_cell.length_a   1.000
_cell.length_b   1.000
_cell.length_c   1.000
_cell.angle_alpha   90.00
_cell.angle_beta   90.00
_cell.angle_gamma   90.00
#
_symmetry.space_group_name_H-M   'P 1'
#
loop_
_entity.id
_entity.type
_entity.pdbx_description
1 polymer ?
#
loop_
_entity_poly.entity_id
_entity_poly.type
_entity_poly.pdbx_seq_one_letter_code
_entity_poly.pdbx_strand_id
1 'polypeptide(L)'
;MNVESLQIISKFMNDYEYEKAMELCDELLKKDNDNSHLWALKGCCLNHFEKYVEAMECYNRSLSVDDENPFIWFHVGKILMEYDLFEDALECFNNSLEINPADDMALYSKGECLMFKKSYAEAITCFDLAIGFNPKYLNAWLNKGLALKLSNNFKEALKCFDKVLFIDHKSKDALYFKADCYFNLEDLNSALKCCNEALGIDGDYLNSEILLIKSVVLMDLGEYSSVIEAADIALENNPDDYDLKMLKAQALAFARKYMEALWLVEELANENHGDRELWKLIEYIKMHI
;
A
#
# COMPACT_ATOMS: atom_id res chain seq x y z
N MET A 1 24.85 -8.74 -33.12
CA MET A 1 23.99 -7.51 -33.03
C MET A 1 24.89 -6.30 -32.84
N ASN A 2 24.58 -5.13 -33.43
CA ASN A 2 25.35 -3.90 -33.23
C ASN A 2 24.95 -3.26 -31.88
N VAL A 3 25.91 -2.97 -31.00
CA VAL A 3 25.71 -2.29 -29.69
C VAL A 3 24.95 -0.97 -29.87
N GLU A 4 25.11 -0.31 -31.00
CA GLU A 4 24.43 0.92 -31.36
C GLU A 4 22.90 0.78 -31.44
N SER A 5 22.39 -0.35 -31.93
CA SER A 5 20.95 -0.59 -32.02
C SER A 5 20.30 -0.75 -30.64
N LEU A 6 20.98 -1.42 -29.69
CA LEU A 6 20.49 -1.53 -28.31
C LEU A 6 20.47 -0.18 -27.60
N GLN A 7 21.48 0.66 -27.84
CA GLN A 7 21.54 2.02 -27.29
C GLN A 7 20.39 2.89 -27.81
N ILE A 8 20.02 2.74 -29.10
CA ILE A 8 18.89 3.46 -29.70
C ILE A 8 17.56 3.02 -29.06
N ILE A 9 17.35 1.69 -28.90
CA ILE A 9 16.15 1.17 -28.24
C ILE A 9 16.05 1.69 -26.80
N SER A 10 17.14 1.59 -26.02
CA SER A 10 17.19 2.09 -24.65
C SER A 10 16.94 3.60 -24.59
N LYS A 11 17.42 4.37 -25.59
CA LYS A 11 17.13 5.80 -25.68
C LYS A 11 15.64 6.06 -25.92
N PHE A 12 15.00 5.37 -26.86
CA PHE A 12 13.56 5.51 -27.10
C PHE A 12 12.76 5.18 -25.82
N MET A 13 13.13 4.12 -25.09
CA MET A 13 12.46 3.77 -23.83
C MET A 13 12.64 4.87 -22.76
N ASN A 14 13.83 5.46 -22.63
CA ASN A 14 14.12 6.55 -21.70
C ASN A 14 13.38 7.84 -22.08
N ASP A 15 13.15 8.08 -23.38
CA ASP A 15 12.41 9.22 -23.90
C ASP A 15 10.88 8.96 -23.92
N TYR A 16 10.43 7.82 -23.33
CA TYR A 16 9.03 7.35 -23.30
C TYR A 16 8.41 7.08 -24.69
N GLU A 17 9.23 6.86 -25.71
CA GLU A 17 8.83 6.53 -27.08
C GLU A 17 8.75 5.00 -27.30
N TYR A 18 7.95 4.31 -26.48
CA TYR A 18 7.89 2.84 -26.45
C TYR A 18 7.40 2.21 -27.75
N GLU A 19 6.52 2.87 -28.51
CA GLU A 19 6.11 2.39 -29.84
C GLU A 19 7.30 2.29 -30.79
N LYS A 20 8.15 3.33 -30.85
CA LYS A 20 9.35 3.32 -31.70
C LYS A 20 10.37 2.26 -31.24
N ALA A 21 10.51 2.11 -29.92
CA ALA A 21 11.35 1.06 -29.37
C ALA A 21 10.88 -0.33 -29.82
N MET A 22 9.57 -0.57 -29.75
CA MET A 22 8.94 -1.84 -30.13
C MET A 22 9.07 -2.10 -31.65
N GLU A 23 8.79 -1.10 -32.50
CA GLU A 23 8.97 -1.19 -33.94
C GLU A 23 10.41 -1.58 -34.32
N LEU A 24 11.40 -0.94 -33.68
CA LEU A 24 12.81 -1.26 -33.91
C LEU A 24 13.17 -2.67 -33.41
N CYS A 25 12.62 -3.11 -32.29
CA CYS A 25 12.76 -4.49 -31.83
C CYS A 25 12.20 -5.47 -32.87
N ASP A 26 11.01 -5.20 -33.43
CA ASP A 26 10.39 -6.06 -34.46
C ASP A 26 11.19 -6.12 -35.75
N GLU A 27 11.77 -5.00 -36.19
CA GLU A 27 12.65 -4.98 -37.37
C GLU A 27 13.93 -5.80 -37.16
N LEU A 28 14.52 -5.71 -35.96
CA LEU A 28 15.75 -6.44 -35.65
C LEU A 28 15.49 -7.93 -35.43
N LEU A 29 14.35 -8.29 -34.79
CA LEU A 29 13.96 -9.70 -34.61
C LEU A 29 13.66 -10.42 -35.93
N LYS A 30 13.26 -9.71 -36.99
CA LYS A 30 13.18 -10.31 -38.36
C LYS A 30 14.52 -10.79 -38.87
N LYS A 31 15.63 -10.21 -38.39
CA LYS A 31 17.00 -10.57 -38.82
C LYS A 31 17.67 -11.56 -37.88
N ASP A 32 17.33 -11.51 -36.58
CA ASP A 32 17.92 -12.31 -35.52
C ASP A 32 16.81 -12.68 -34.53
N ASN A 33 16.03 -13.72 -34.83
CA ASN A 33 14.85 -14.13 -34.05
C ASN A 33 15.21 -14.79 -32.71
N ASP A 34 16.46 -15.25 -32.55
CA ASP A 34 16.93 -15.90 -31.34
C ASP A 34 17.67 -14.94 -30.40
N ASN A 35 17.41 -13.64 -30.53
CA ASN A 35 18.04 -12.62 -29.70
C ASN A 35 17.28 -12.39 -28.43
N SER A 36 17.75 -12.96 -27.30
CA SER A 36 17.11 -12.86 -25.99
C SER A 36 16.91 -11.41 -25.54
N HIS A 37 17.89 -10.54 -25.74
CA HIS A 37 17.80 -9.13 -25.33
C HIS A 37 16.71 -8.35 -26.07
N LEU A 38 16.52 -8.61 -27.36
CA LEU A 38 15.46 -7.96 -28.15
C LEU A 38 14.08 -8.41 -27.71
N TRP A 39 13.92 -9.70 -27.41
CA TRP A 39 12.68 -10.21 -26.84
C TRP A 39 12.40 -9.60 -25.47
N ALA A 40 13.42 -9.47 -24.61
CA ALA A 40 13.29 -8.83 -23.31
C ALA A 40 12.82 -7.37 -23.44
N LEU A 41 13.48 -6.57 -24.30
CA LEU A 41 13.15 -5.16 -24.52
C LEU A 41 11.74 -4.99 -25.11
N LYS A 42 11.35 -5.85 -26.05
CA LYS A 42 9.97 -5.88 -26.58
C LYS A 42 8.96 -6.20 -25.49
N GLY A 43 9.25 -7.19 -24.64
CA GLY A 43 8.43 -7.51 -23.47
C GLY A 43 8.25 -6.31 -22.53
N CYS A 44 9.32 -5.54 -22.27
CA CYS A 44 9.24 -4.33 -21.47
C CYS A 44 8.32 -3.26 -22.08
N CYS A 45 8.41 -3.05 -23.41
CA CYS A 45 7.54 -2.12 -24.10
C CYS A 45 6.07 -2.55 -23.99
N LEU A 46 5.78 -3.83 -24.18
CA LEU A 46 4.43 -4.39 -24.05
C LEU A 46 3.92 -4.30 -22.61
N ASN A 47 4.77 -4.56 -21.62
CA ASN A 47 4.44 -4.41 -20.20
C ASN A 47 4.08 -2.96 -19.84
N HIS A 48 4.78 -1.98 -20.41
CA HIS A 48 4.46 -0.56 -20.24
C HIS A 48 3.04 -0.21 -20.74
N PHE A 49 2.57 -0.88 -21.80
CA PHE A 49 1.21 -0.74 -22.32
C PHE A 49 0.21 -1.68 -21.63
N GLU A 50 0.56 -2.32 -20.53
CA GLU A 50 -0.27 -3.27 -19.79
C GLU A 50 -0.71 -4.49 -20.64
N LYS A 51 -0.02 -4.76 -21.74
CA LYS A 51 -0.23 -5.92 -22.60
C LYS A 51 0.50 -7.14 -22.02
N TYR A 52 0.06 -7.55 -20.83
CA TYR A 52 0.76 -8.54 -20.02
C TYR A 52 0.90 -9.91 -20.70
N VAL A 53 -0.11 -10.36 -21.46
CA VAL A 53 -0.07 -11.64 -22.14
C VAL A 53 1.04 -11.66 -23.21
N GLU A 54 1.06 -10.64 -24.06
CA GLU A 54 2.06 -10.51 -25.10
C GLU A 54 3.46 -10.26 -24.52
N ALA A 55 3.54 -9.51 -23.42
CA ALA A 55 4.80 -9.31 -22.70
C ALA A 55 5.36 -10.64 -22.16
N MET A 56 4.50 -11.48 -21.56
CA MET A 56 4.88 -12.81 -21.07
C MET A 56 5.36 -13.73 -22.19
N GLU A 57 4.73 -13.69 -23.37
CA GLU A 57 5.22 -14.46 -24.54
C GLU A 57 6.64 -14.02 -24.94
N CYS A 58 6.91 -12.70 -24.93
CA CYS A 58 8.24 -12.17 -25.25
C CYS A 58 9.27 -12.57 -24.19
N TYR A 59 8.93 -12.47 -22.89
CA TYR A 59 9.80 -12.87 -21.79
C TYR A 59 10.11 -14.38 -21.84
N ASN A 60 9.11 -15.23 -22.08
CA ASN A 60 9.29 -16.67 -22.21
C ASN A 60 10.22 -17.02 -23.38
N ARG A 61 10.10 -16.32 -24.53
CA ARG A 61 11.04 -16.49 -25.64
C ARG A 61 12.45 -16.06 -25.26
N SER A 62 12.58 -14.95 -24.56
CA SER A 62 13.88 -14.49 -24.07
C SER A 62 14.53 -15.51 -23.14
N LEU A 63 13.80 -16.00 -22.14
CA LEU A 63 14.27 -17.00 -21.18
C LEU A 63 14.57 -18.36 -21.82
N SER A 64 13.89 -18.72 -22.92
CA SER A 64 14.19 -19.96 -23.64
C SER A 64 15.55 -19.93 -24.33
N VAL A 65 16.12 -18.73 -24.56
CA VAL A 65 17.45 -18.54 -25.19
C VAL A 65 18.50 -18.25 -24.12
N ASP A 66 18.16 -17.48 -23.10
CA ASP A 66 19.06 -17.08 -22.03
C ASP A 66 18.22 -16.94 -20.73
N ASP A 67 18.34 -17.93 -19.85
CA ASP A 67 17.64 -18.01 -18.56
C ASP A 67 18.42 -17.35 -17.41
N GLU A 68 19.66 -16.92 -17.64
CA GLU A 68 20.51 -16.23 -16.66
C GLU A 68 20.29 -14.70 -16.63
N ASN A 69 19.12 -14.22 -17.09
CA ASN A 69 18.80 -12.79 -17.05
C ASN A 69 17.89 -12.45 -15.88
N PRO A 70 18.40 -11.85 -14.77
CA PRO A 70 17.62 -11.55 -13.57
C PRO A 70 16.51 -10.53 -13.83
N PHE A 71 16.74 -9.60 -14.76
CA PHE A 71 15.77 -8.57 -15.12
C PHE A 71 14.47 -9.18 -15.67
N ILE A 72 14.55 -10.24 -16.48
CA ILE A 72 13.37 -10.89 -17.04
C ILE A 72 12.59 -11.62 -15.96
N TRP A 73 13.27 -12.40 -15.14
CA TRP A 73 12.66 -13.07 -13.99
C TRP A 73 11.92 -12.09 -13.08
N PHE A 74 12.54 -10.93 -12.80
CA PHE A 74 11.90 -9.86 -12.02
C PHE A 74 10.60 -9.36 -12.69
N HIS A 75 10.62 -9.05 -13.99
CA HIS A 75 9.43 -8.54 -14.70
C HIS A 75 8.32 -9.58 -14.83
N VAL A 76 8.67 -10.85 -15.06
CA VAL A 76 7.70 -11.96 -15.04
C VAL A 76 7.04 -12.06 -13.66
N GLY A 77 7.83 -12.02 -12.59
CA GLY A 77 7.32 -12.03 -11.23
C GLY A 77 6.36 -10.85 -10.95
N LYS A 78 6.69 -9.65 -11.42
CA LYS A 78 5.79 -8.48 -11.29
C LYS A 78 4.47 -8.68 -12.02
N ILE A 79 4.48 -9.21 -13.24
CA ILE A 79 3.24 -9.50 -13.97
C ILE A 79 2.41 -10.56 -13.23
N LEU A 80 3.03 -11.61 -12.72
CA LEU A 80 2.33 -12.65 -11.97
C LEU A 80 1.66 -12.10 -10.69
N MET A 81 2.27 -11.10 -10.03
CA MET A 81 1.64 -10.39 -8.90
C MET A 81 0.36 -9.67 -9.32
N GLU A 82 0.30 -9.03 -10.50
CA GLU A 82 -0.91 -8.36 -11.01
C GLU A 82 -2.10 -9.35 -11.23
N TYR A 83 -1.79 -10.64 -11.38
CA TYR A 83 -2.77 -11.71 -11.49
C TYR A 83 -2.99 -12.49 -10.18
N ASP A 84 -2.49 -11.99 -9.04
CA ASP A 84 -2.54 -12.64 -7.73
C ASP A 84 -1.87 -14.04 -7.66
N LEU A 85 -1.00 -14.36 -8.62
CA LEU A 85 -0.24 -15.61 -8.70
C LEU A 85 1.04 -15.52 -7.86
N PHE A 86 0.87 -15.35 -6.54
CA PHE A 86 1.97 -15.02 -5.62
C PHE A 86 3.01 -16.13 -5.47
N GLU A 87 2.62 -17.42 -5.58
CA GLU A 87 3.54 -18.55 -5.53
C GLU A 87 4.51 -18.51 -6.71
N ASP A 88 3.98 -18.37 -7.92
CA ASP A 88 4.77 -18.35 -9.16
C ASP A 88 5.63 -17.08 -9.21
N ALA A 89 5.10 -15.94 -8.72
CA ALA A 89 5.85 -14.71 -8.59
C ALA A 89 7.06 -14.85 -7.65
N LEU A 90 6.89 -15.53 -6.51
CA LEU A 90 7.99 -15.82 -5.57
C LEU A 90 9.08 -16.68 -6.21
N GLU A 91 8.72 -17.67 -7.02
CA GLU A 91 9.70 -18.48 -7.76
C GLU A 91 10.51 -17.60 -8.73
N CYS A 92 9.83 -16.72 -9.47
CA CYS A 92 10.49 -15.78 -10.36
C CYS A 92 11.43 -14.81 -9.63
N PHE A 93 11.01 -14.24 -8.50
CA PHE A 93 11.90 -13.39 -7.71
C PHE A 93 13.07 -14.16 -7.10
N ASN A 94 12.88 -15.43 -6.72
CA ASN A 94 13.99 -16.28 -6.28
C ASN A 94 15.01 -16.49 -7.40
N ASN A 95 14.56 -16.84 -8.62
CA ASN A 95 15.44 -17.01 -9.77
C ASN A 95 16.19 -15.71 -10.09
N SER A 96 15.51 -14.55 -10.04
CA SER A 96 16.15 -13.25 -10.19
C SER A 96 17.25 -13.03 -9.14
N LEU A 97 16.98 -13.33 -7.89
CA LEU A 97 17.89 -13.13 -6.76
C LEU A 97 19.01 -14.17 -6.67
N GLU A 98 18.85 -15.37 -7.23
CA GLU A 98 19.93 -16.34 -7.38
C GLU A 98 21.02 -15.82 -8.34
N ILE A 99 20.59 -15.12 -9.39
CA ILE A 99 21.49 -14.52 -10.39
C ILE A 99 22.07 -13.20 -9.86
N ASN A 100 21.22 -12.33 -9.28
CA ASN A 100 21.60 -11.03 -8.71
C ASN A 100 21.12 -10.88 -7.26
N PRO A 101 21.85 -11.35 -6.26
CA PRO A 101 21.44 -11.29 -4.86
C PRO A 101 21.34 -9.87 -4.26
N ALA A 102 21.89 -8.88 -4.95
CA ALA A 102 21.94 -7.50 -4.47
C ALA A 102 20.87 -6.58 -5.10
N ASP A 103 19.88 -7.16 -5.78
CA ASP A 103 18.78 -6.43 -6.39
C ASP A 103 17.76 -6.00 -5.31
N ASP A 104 17.83 -4.73 -4.91
CA ASP A 104 16.94 -4.15 -3.89
C ASP A 104 15.47 -4.13 -4.36
N MET A 105 15.21 -4.00 -5.66
CA MET A 105 13.85 -4.04 -6.21
C MET A 105 13.26 -5.45 -6.20
N ALA A 106 14.05 -6.47 -6.55
CA ALA A 106 13.61 -7.85 -6.51
C ALA A 106 13.38 -8.32 -5.06
N LEU A 107 14.25 -7.95 -4.12
CA LEU A 107 14.09 -8.19 -2.69
C LEU A 107 12.82 -7.52 -2.16
N TYR A 108 12.58 -6.27 -2.52
CA TYR A 108 11.40 -5.54 -2.11
C TYR A 108 10.12 -6.22 -2.65
N SER A 109 10.07 -6.55 -3.95
CA SER A 109 8.90 -7.19 -4.56
C SER A 109 8.64 -8.59 -4.01
N LYS A 110 9.69 -9.36 -3.69
CA LYS A 110 9.58 -10.62 -2.96
C LYS A 110 8.95 -10.40 -1.59
N GLY A 111 9.36 -9.34 -0.87
CA GLY A 111 8.77 -8.94 0.41
C GLY A 111 7.29 -8.59 0.28
N GLU A 112 6.88 -7.86 -0.77
CA GLU A 112 5.49 -7.56 -1.06
C GLU A 112 4.66 -8.86 -1.26
N CYS A 113 5.13 -9.80 -2.08
CA CYS A 113 4.47 -11.10 -2.25
C CYS A 113 4.28 -11.83 -0.92
N LEU A 114 5.29 -11.84 -0.07
CA LEU A 114 5.24 -12.46 1.25
C LEU A 114 4.26 -11.75 2.19
N MET A 115 4.08 -10.44 2.06
CA MET A 115 3.05 -9.67 2.77
C MET A 115 1.64 -10.15 2.39
N PHE A 116 1.34 -10.31 1.10
CA PHE A 116 0.05 -10.84 0.63
C PHE A 116 -0.21 -12.25 1.16
N LYS A 117 0.83 -13.07 1.25
CA LYS A 117 0.77 -14.42 1.87
C LYS A 117 0.74 -14.39 3.39
N LYS A 118 0.77 -13.22 4.02
CA LYS A 118 0.84 -13.01 5.48
C LYS A 118 2.08 -13.65 6.15
N SER A 119 3.14 -13.93 5.37
CA SER A 119 4.43 -14.42 5.85
C SER A 119 5.30 -13.25 6.31
N TYR A 120 4.83 -12.52 7.33
CA TYR A 120 5.40 -11.23 7.75
C TYR A 120 6.86 -11.32 8.17
N ALA A 121 7.29 -12.39 8.84
CA ALA A 121 8.68 -12.56 9.28
C ALA A 121 9.66 -12.68 8.10
N GLU A 122 9.26 -13.41 7.06
CA GLU A 122 10.06 -13.55 5.84
C GLU A 122 10.05 -12.23 5.04
N ALA A 123 8.90 -11.56 4.96
CA ALA A 123 8.77 -10.24 4.33
C ALA A 123 9.70 -9.21 4.97
N ILE A 124 9.74 -9.14 6.31
CA ILE A 124 10.64 -8.27 7.06
C ILE A 124 12.10 -8.56 6.69
N THR A 125 12.49 -9.84 6.57
CA THR A 125 13.85 -10.21 6.17
C THR A 125 14.19 -9.71 4.76
N CYS A 126 13.25 -9.82 3.81
CA CYS A 126 13.44 -9.32 2.45
C CYS A 126 13.56 -7.78 2.42
N PHE A 127 12.73 -7.07 3.18
CA PHE A 127 12.82 -5.62 3.29
C PHE A 127 14.12 -5.18 3.97
N ASP A 128 14.60 -5.91 4.99
CA ASP A 128 15.89 -5.63 5.63
C ASP A 128 17.06 -5.72 4.65
N LEU A 129 17.05 -6.74 3.79
CA LEU A 129 18.06 -6.90 2.75
C LEU A 129 17.96 -5.77 1.72
N ALA A 130 16.75 -5.44 1.25
CA ALA A 130 16.54 -4.33 0.31
C ALA A 130 17.04 -2.99 0.89
N ILE A 131 16.75 -2.71 2.16
CA ILE A 131 17.23 -1.54 2.90
C ILE A 131 18.75 -1.58 3.07
N GLY A 132 19.33 -2.76 3.26
CA GLY A 132 20.77 -2.94 3.36
C GLY A 132 21.49 -2.49 2.10
N PHE A 133 20.96 -2.78 0.93
CA PHE A 133 21.50 -2.33 -0.36
C PHE A 133 21.11 -0.88 -0.68
N ASN A 134 19.89 -0.47 -0.33
CA ASN A 134 19.39 0.88 -0.58
C ASN A 134 18.78 1.49 0.69
N PRO A 135 19.59 2.13 1.56
CA PRO A 135 19.11 2.70 2.83
C PRO A 135 18.07 3.82 2.70
N LYS A 136 17.91 4.37 1.49
CA LYS A 136 16.90 5.40 1.18
C LYS A 136 15.65 4.85 0.50
N TYR A 137 15.50 3.53 0.41
CA TYR A 137 14.33 2.91 -0.21
C TYR A 137 13.10 3.09 0.68
N LEU A 138 12.40 4.18 0.46
CA LEU A 138 11.27 4.64 1.28
C LEU A 138 10.19 3.56 1.41
N ASN A 139 9.79 2.95 0.29
CA ASN A 139 8.75 1.93 0.29
C ASN A 139 9.16 0.66 1.08
N ALA A 140 10.44 0.30 1.06
CA ALA A 140 10.93 -0.84 1.84
C ALA A 140 10.87 -0.56 3.36
N TRP A 141 11.18 0.67 3.80
CA TRP A 141 10.98 1.08 5.18
C TRP A 141 9.51 1.08 5.58
N LEU A 142 8.64 1.62 4.71
CA LEU A 142 7.20 1.70 4.96
C LEU A 142 6.58 0.30 5.10
N ASN A 143 6.85 -0.59 4.12
CA ASN A 143 6.31 -1.95 4.12
C ASN A 143 6.90 -2.84 5.22
N LYS A 144 8.18 -2.64 5.59
CA LYS A 144 8.75 -3.26 6.78
C LYS A 144 8.01 -2.84 8.04
N GLY A 145 7.73 -1.54 8.20
CA GLY A 145 6.95 -1.00 9.31
C GLY A 145 5.55 -1.60 9.35
N LEU A 146 4.90 -1.73 8.19
CA LEU A 146 3.58 -2.33 8.06
C LEU A 146 3.59 -3.83 8.42
N ALA A 147 4.59 -4.60 7.97
CA ALA A 147 4.76 -6.00 8.34
C ALA A 147 4.95 -6.19 9.84
N LEU A 148 5.76 -5.34 10.47
CA LEU A 148 5.96 -5.32 11.91
C LEU A 148 4.67 -4.97 12.67
N LYS A 149 3.91 -3.97 12.20
CA LYS A 149 2.61 -3.59 12.77
C LYS A 149 1.61 -4.76 12.70
N LEU A 150 1.51 -5.41 11.52
CA LEU A 150 0.63 -6.58 11.33
C LEU A 150 1.06 -7.80 12.18
N SER A 151 2.31 -7.84 12.61
CA SER A 151 2.85 -8.82 13.57
C SER A 151 2.74 -8.35 15.03
N ASN A 152 2.02 -7.27 15.32
CA ASN A 152 1.89 -6.63 16.63
C ASN A 152 3.22 -6.12 17.24
N ASN A 153 4.25 -5.94 16.43
CA ASN A 153 5.55 -5.41 16.86
C ASN A 153 5.57 -3.88 16.74
N PHE A 154 4.63 -3.20 17.40
CA PHE A 154 4.36 -1.77 17.24
C PHE A 154 5.57 -0.88 17.51
N LYS A 155 6.39 -1.19 18.54
CA LYS A 155 7.59 -0.39 18.88
C LYS A 155 8.64 -0.40 17.77
N GLU A 156 8.86 -1.54 17.12
CA GLU A 156 9.80 -1.63 16.00
C GLU A 156 9.20 -1.02 14.73
N ALA A 157 7.88 -1.15 14.52
CA ALA A 157 7.18 -0.49 13.43
C ALA A 157 7.34 1.04 13.49
N LEU A 158 7.19 1.64 14.68
CA LEU A 158 7.42 3.08 14.89
C LEU A 158 8.80 3.53 14.44
N LYS A 159 9.86 2.75 14.70
CA LYS A 159 11.22 3.06 14.23
C LYS A 159 11.32 3.09 12.70
N CYS A 160 10.60 2.19 12.03
CA CYS A 160 10.58 2.17 10.56
C CYS A 160 9.85 3.41 10.01
N PHE A 161 8.69 3.76 10.57
CA PHE A 161 7.95 4.96 10.17
C PHE A 161 8.72 6.26 10.49
N ASP A 162 9.51 6.29 11.57
CA ASP A 162 10.42 7.40 11.84
C ASP A 162 11.50 7.53 10.76
N LYS A 163 11.99 6.41 10.20
CA LYS A 163 12.93 6.44 9.07
C LYS A 163 12.27 6.94 7.79
N VAL A 164 11.01 6.55 7.53
CA VAL A 164 10.23 7.09 6.41
C VAL A 164 10.12 8.61 6.55
N LEU A 165 9.70 9.12 7.71
CA LEU A 165 9.56 10.55 7.98
C LEU A 165 10.89 11.31 7.98
N PHE A 166 12.01 10.65 8.26
CA PHE A 166 13.34 11.25 8.10
C PHE A 166 13.71 11.44 6.62
N ILE A 167 13.27 10.53 5.74
CA ILE A 167 13.53 10.59 4.29
C ILE A 167 12.51 11.53 3.62
N ASP A 168 11.24 11.37 3.95
CA ASP A 168 10.11 12.19 3.49
C ASP A 168 9.25 12.64 4.67
N HIS A 169 9.49 13.86 5.14
CA HIS A 169 8.80 14.45 6.29
C HIS A 169 7.31 14.74 6.04
N LYS A 170 6.84 14.58 4.80
CA LYS A 170 5.43 14.74 4.40
C LYS A 170 4.74 13.42 4.08
N SER A 171 5.32 12.29 4.45
CA SER A 171 4.66 11.00 4.24
C SER A 171 3.44 10.86 5.15
N LYS A 172 2.26 11.04 4.55
CA LYS A 172 0.97 10.90 5.24
C LYS A 172 0.73 9.45 5.68
N ASP A 173 1.15 8.47 4.86
CA ASP A 173 1.10 7.04 5.20
C ASP A 173 1.87 6.73 6.49
N ALA A 174 3.10 7.23 6.60
CA ALA A 174 3.92 6.99 7.78
C ALA A 174 3.30 7.58 9.04
N LEU A 175 2.72 8.78 8.97
CA LEU A 175 2.02 9.41 10.08
C LEU A 175 0.75 8.65 10.46
N TYR A 176 -0.02 8.18 9.47
CA TYR A 176 -1.20 7.36 9.66
C TYR A 176 -0.87 6.05 10.39
N PHE A 177 0.12 5.30 9.89
CA PHE A 177 0.52 4.04 10.53
C PHE A 177 1.17 4.25 11.91
N LYS A 178 1.86 5.39 12.11
CA LYS A 178 2.35 5.77 13.45
C LYS A 178 1.21 6.04 14.42
N ALA A 179 0.17 6.75 13.98
CA ALA A 179 -1.00 7.01 14.81
C ALA A 179 -1.66 5.71 15.26
N ASP A 180 -1.84 4.77 14.33
CA ASP A 180 -2.40 3.45 14.62
C ASP A 180 -1.49 2.63 15.58
N CYS A 181 -0.16 2.66 15.39
CA CYS A 181 0.77 2.02 16.31
C CYS A 181 0.71 2.63 17.73
N TYR A 182 0.66 3.94 17.86
CA TYR A 182 0.55 4.59 19.15
C TYR A 182 -0.80 4.31 19.82
N PHE A 183 -1.90 4.27 19.05
CA PHE A 183 -3.20 3.86 19.55
C PHE A 183 -3.16 2.44 20.13
N ASN A 184 -2.58 1.48 19.41
CA ASN A 184 -2.43 0.10 19.90
C ASN A 184 -1.45 -0.02 21.09
N LEU A 185 -0.60 0.96 21.33
CA LEU A 185 0.27 1.06 22.51
C LEU A 185 -0.37 1.86 23.65
N GLU A 186 -1.63 2.28 23.51
CA GLU A 186 -2.38 3.11 24.45
C GLU A 186 -1.75 4.51 24.69
N ASP A 187 -0.84 4.95 23.82
CA ASP A 187 -0.30 6.31 23.82
C ASP A 187 -1.20 7.25 22.99
N LEU A 188 -2.37 7.54 23.54
CA LEU A 188 -3.41 8.32 22.87
C LEU A 188 -2.96 9.72 22.47
N ASN A 189 -2.10 10.36 23.29
CA ASN A 189 -1.60 11.71 23.00
C ASN A 189 -0.68 11.71 21.77
N SER A 190 0.24 10.73 21.66
CA SER A 190 1.10 10.59 20.49
C SER A 190 0.31 10.21 19.26
N ALA A 191 -0.72 9.36 19.37
CA ALA A 191 -1.61 9.02 18.28
C ALA A 191 -2.34 10.27 17.76
N LEU A 192 -2.93 11.07 18.64
CA LEU A 192 -3.64 12.31 18.29
C LEU A 192 -2.70 13.32 17.61
N LYS A 193 -1.45 13.44 18.09
CA LYS A 193 -0.44 14.29 17.49
C LYS A 193 -0.13 13.86 16.05
N CYS A 194 0.09 12.57 15.80
CA CYS A 194 0.33 12.05 14.46
C CYS A 194 -0.86 12.28 13.52
N CYS A 195 -2.09 12.09 13.99
CA CYS A 195 -3.29 12.38 13.19
C CYS A 195 -3.35 13.87 12.80
N ASN A 196 -3.09 14.78 13.75
CA ASN A 196 -3.12 16.22 13.49
C ASN A 196 -2.01 16.65 12.51
N GLU A 197 -0.81 16.09 12.63
CA GLU A 197 0.30 16.33 11.70
C GLU A 197 -0.07 15.82 10.29
N ALA A 198 -0.66 14.63 10.17
CA ALA A 198 -1.07 14.06 8.89
C ALA A 198 -2.17 14.86 8.21
N LEU A 199 -3.19 15.34 8.96
CA LEU A 199 -4.25 16.19 8.45
C LEU A 199 -3.77 17.60 8.08
N GLY A 200 -2.64 18.05 8.61
CA GLY A 200 -1.99 19.31 8.23
C GLY A 200 -1.21 19.24 6.91
N ILE A 201 -1.05 18.07 6.30
CA ILE A 201 -0.41 17.88 5.01
C ILE A 201 -1.46 18.05 3.90
N ASP A 202 -1.14 18.83 2.87
CA ASP A 202 -2.03 19.09 1.75
C ASP A 202 -2.46 17.80 1.02
N GLY A 203 -3.69 17.80 0.51
CA GLY A 203 -4.31 16.69 -0.21
C GLY A 203 -5.27 15.86 0.64
N ASP A 204 -6.32 15.33 0.00
CA ASP A 204 -7.41 14.59 0.69
C ASP A 204 -7.12 13.10 0.87
N TYR A 205 -6.01 12.62 0.34
CA TYR A 205 -5.59 11.22 0.48
C TYR A 205 -5.47 10.82 1.94
N LEU A 206 -6.07 9.70 2.33
CA LEU A 206 -6.15 9.16 3.69
C LEU A 206 -6.86 10.05 4.73
N ASN A 207 -7.48 11.16 4.36
CA ASN A 207 -8.11 12.03 5.36
C ASN A 207 -9.23 11.33 6.12
N SER A 208 -10.06 10.55 5.45
CA SER A 208 -11.15 9.79 6.08
C SER A 208 -10.65 8.77 7.09
N GLU A 209 -9.63 8.00 6.73
CA GLU A 209 -9.01 6.98 7.58
C GLU A 209 -8.31 7.61 8.80
N ILE A 210 -7.61 8.73 8.58
CA ILE A 210 -6.96 9.47 9.66
C ILE A 210 -8.00 10.08 10.60
N LEU A 211 -9.09 10.64 10.07
CA LEU A 211 -10.19 11.19 10.89
C LEU A 211 -10.90 10.09 11.67
N LEU A 212 -11.03 8.88 11.12
CA LEU A 212 -11.58 7.74 11.85
C LEU A 212 -10.69 7.38 13.05
N ILE A 213 -9.38 7.18 12.86
CA ILE A 213 -8.45 6.92 13.98
C ILE A 213 -8.50 8.07 14.99
N LYS A 214 -8.45 9.31 14.50
CA LYS A 214 -8.53 10.49 15.37
C LYS A 214 -9.81 10.48 16.22
N SER A 215 -10.94 10.14 15.63
CA SER A 215 -12.23 10.08 16.33
C SER A 215 -12.25 8.99 17.39
N VAL A 216 -11.69 7.81 17.11
CA VAL A 216 -11.55 6.72 18.09
C VAL A 216 -10.64 7.15 19.24
N VAL A 217 -9.48 7.75 18.95
CA VAL A 217 -8.54 8.26 19.98
C VAL A 217 -9.22 9.33 20.86
N LEU A 218 -9.93 10.27 20.26
CA LEU A 218 -10.66 11.32 20.99
C LEU A 218 -11.80 10.74 21.85
N MET A 219 -12.44 9.66 21.39
CA MET A 219 -13.46 8.94 22.16
C MET A 219 -12.85 8.37 23.44
N ASP A 220 -11.69 7.69 23.35
CA ASP A 220 -10.99 7.12 24.51
C ASP A 220 -10.43 8.20 25.45
N LEU A 221 -10.12 9.39 24.93
CA LEU A 221 -9.76 10.56 25.74
C LEU A 221 -10.98 11.23 26.41
N GLY A 222 -12.20 10.87 26.02
CA GLY A 222 -13.44 11.50 26.53
C GLY A 222 -13.72 12.86 25.90
N GLU A 223 -13.07 13.23 24.81
CA GLU A 223 -13.24 14.52 24.12
C GLU A 223 -14.40 14.47 23.11
N TYR A 224 -15.60 14.16 23.59
CA TYR A 224 -16.76 13.87 22.73
C TYR A 224 -17.15 14.98 21.76
N SER A 225 -16.95 16.24 22.11
CA SER A 225 -17.23 17.38 21.23
C SER A 225 -16.28 17.34 20.01
N SER A 226 -15.00 17.04 20.23
CA SER A 226 -14.00 16.93 19.17
C SER A 226 -14.23 15.70 18.29
N VAL A 227 -14.77 14.60 18.85
CA VAL A 227 -15.21 13.42 18.06
C VAL A 227 -16.32 13.81 17.08
N ILE A 228 -17.33 14.56 17.55
CA ILE A 228 -18.46 14.98 16.71
C ILE A 228 -17.94 15.82 15.55
N GLU A 229 -17.07 16.81 15.81
CA GLU A 229 -16.48 17.66 14.75
C GLU A 229 -15.65 16.85 13.75
N ALA A 230 -14.81 15.93 14.23
CA ALA A 230 -13.97 15.10 13.34
C ALA A 230 -14.83 14.16 12.48
N ALA A 231 -15.86 13.56 13.07
CA ALA A 231 -16.80 12.71 12.35
C ALA A 231 -17.64 13.49 11.33
N ASP A 232 -18.04 14.73 11.63
CA ASP A 232 -18.76 15.58 10.69
C ASP A 232 -17.91 15.86 9.44
N ILE A 233 -16.63 16.23 9.62
CA ILE A 233 -15.69 16.46 8.51
C ILE A 233 -15.50 15.19 7.67
N ALA A 234 -15.36 14.03 8.31
CA ALA A 234 -15.18 12.77 7.59
C ALA A 234 -16.43 12.36 6.80
N LEU A 235 -17.62 12.58 7.38
CA LEU A 235 -18.92 12.28 6.77
C LEU A 235 -19.28 13.23 5.61
N GLU A 236 -18.66 14.41 5.50
CA GLU A 236 -18.79 15.26 4.29
C GLU A 236 -18.25 14.56 3.03
N ASN A 237 -17.20 13.75 3.19
CA ASN A 237 -16.59 13.00 2.09
C ASN A 237 -17.21 11.61 1.88
N ASN A 238 -17.66 10.97 2.94
CA ASN A 238 -18.31 9.66 2.91
C ASN A 238 -19.56 9.64 3.81
N PRO A 239 -20.70 10.17 3.31
CA PRO A 239 -21.92 10.34 4.11
C PRO A 239 -22.53 9.02 4.62
N ASP A 240 -22.23 7.90 3.97
CA ASP A 240 -22.81 6.59 4.28
C ASP A 240 -21.89 5.71 5.13
N ASP A 241 -20.80 6.27 5.70
CA ASP A 241 -19.88 5.53 6.55
C ASP A 241 -20.55 5.17 7.88
N TYR A 242 -20.88 3.88 8.00
CA TYR A 242 -21.60 3.34 9.16
C TYR A 242 -20.80 3.49 10.45
N ASP A 243 -19.50 3.19 10.42
CA ASP A 243 -18.63 3.20 11.59
C ASP A 243 -18.45 4.63 12.14
N LEU A 244 -18.29 5.61 11.26
CA LEU A 244 -18.23 7.02 11.63
C LEU A 244 -19.57 7.53 12.17
N LYS A 245 -20.70 7.16 11.56
CA LYS A 245 -22.04 7.50 12.09
C LYS A 245 -22.26 6.90 13.48
N MET A 246 -21.88 5.63 13.69
CA MET A 246 -21.96 4.97 15.00
C MET A 246 -21.10 5.68 16.04
N LEU A 247 -19.87 5.99 15.71
CA LEU A 247 -18.95 6.69 16.61
C LEU A 247 -19.47 8.08 16.98
N LYS A 248 -20.00 8.83 16.00
CA LYS A 248 -20.67 10.11 16.23
C LYS A 248 -21.89 9.98 17.15
N ALA A 249 -22.72 8.97 16.93
CA ALA A 249 -23.89 8.72 17.77
C ALA A 249 -23.51 8.41 19.23
N GLN A 250 -22.46 7.61 19.42
CA GLN A 250 -21.92 7.34 20.76
C GLN A 250 -21.40 8.61 21.42
N ALA A 251 -20.62 9.42 20.68
CA ALA A 251 -20.10 10.69 21.18
C ALA A 251 -21.21 11.66 21.56
N LEU A 252 -22.28 11.78 20.74
CA LEU A 252 -23.46 12.58 21.05
C LEU A 252 -24.15 12.11 22.34
N ALA A 253 -24.31 10.79 22.52
CA ALA A 253 -24.90 10.22 23.72
C ALA A 253 -24.08 10.51 24.98
N PHE A 254 -22.75 10.34 24.93
CA PHE A 254 -21.84 10.65 26.05
C PHE A 254 -21.73 12.17 26.32
N ALA A 255 -21.87 13.00 25.27
CA ALA A 255 -21.99 14.45 25.41
C ALA A 255 -23.37 14.90 25.94
N ARG A 256 -24.26 13.95 26.24
CA ARG A 256 -25.65 14.19 26.69
C ARG A 256 -26.56 14.90 25.68
N LYS A 257 -26.21 14.84 24.40
CA LYS A 257 -27.02 15.32 23.27
C LYS A 257 -27.96 14.21 22.79
N TYR A 258 -28.80 13.71 23.71
CA TYR A 258 -29.58 12.49 23.51
C TYR A 258 -30.55 12.55 22.31
N MET A 259 -31.16 13.69 22.04
CA MET A 259 -32.09 13.83 20.91
C MET A 259 -31.38 13.76 19.56
N GLU A 260 -30.21 14.38 19.44
CA GLU A 260 -29.40 14.32 18.25
C GLU A 260 -28.87 12.86 18.03
N ALA A 261 -28.41 12.23 19.10
CA ALA A 261 -27.97 10.82 19.08
C ALA A 261 -29.12 9.90 18.66
N LEU A 262 -30.34 10.09 19.22
CA LEU A 262 -31.51 9.25 18.91
C LEU A 262 -31.85 9.31 17.40
N TRP A 263 -31.89 10.51 16.85
CA TRP A 263 -32.17 10.68 15.43
C TRP A 263 -31.19 9.89 14.54
N LEU A 264 -29.90 9.99 14.85
CA LEU A 264 -28.85 9.32 14.08
C LEU A 264 -28.90 7.78 14.21
N VAL A 265 -29.13 7.26 15.43
CA VAL A 265 -29.23 5.80 15.61
C VAL A 265 -30.53 5.21 15.05
N GLU A 266 -31.63 5.97 14.98
CA GLU A 266 -32.85 5.55 14.31
C GLU A 266 -32.68 5.48 12.78
N GLU A 267 -31.90 6.39 12.17
CA GLU A 267 -31.49 6.31 10.78
C GLU A 267 -30.69 5.03 10.53
N LEU A 268 -29.64 4.77 11.33
CA LEU A 268 -28.81 3.57 11.23
C LEU A 268 -29.59 2.27 11.45
N ALA A 269 -30.58 2.26 12.33
CA ALA A 269 -31.42 1.10 12.61
C ALA A 269 -32.33 0.72 11.42
N ASN A 270 -32.70 1.68 10.59
CA ASN A 270 -33.45 1.40 9.36
C ASN A 270 -32.58 0.70 8.29
N GLU A 271 -31.28 0.93 8.31
CA GLU A 271 -30.33 0.36 7.37
C GLU A 271 -29.77 -0.99 7.84
N ASN A 272 -29.62 -1.18 9.19
CA ASN A 272 -28.98 -2.36 9.76
C ASN A 272 -29.72 -2.89 11.00
N HIS A 273 -30.72 -3.72 10.80
CA HIS A 273 -31.55 -4.28 11.89
C HIS A 273 -30.83 -5.31 12.78
N GLY A 274 -29.67 -5.82 12.38
CA GLY A 274 -28.95 -6.92 13.06
C GLY A 274 -27.88 -6.48 14.06
N ASP A 275 -27.55 -5.21 14.14
CA ASP A 275 -26.45 -4.73 14.98
C ASP A 275 -26.86 -4.62 16.46
N ARG A 276 -26.25 -5.48 17.29
CA ARG A 276 -26.52 -5.52 18.74
C ARG A 276 -25.99 -4.28 19.48
N GLU A 277 -24.88 -3.72 19.04
CA GLU A 277 -24.29 -2.54 19.69
C GLU A 277 -25.15 -1.30 19.42
N LEU A 278 -25.69 -1.19 18.21
CA LEU A 278 -26.64 -0.14 17.88
C LEU A 278 -27.90 -0.21 18.77
N TRP A 279 -28.47 -1.41 18.96
CA TRP A 279 -29.65 -1.55 19.84
C TRP A 279 -29.37 -1.24 21.31
N LYS A 280 -28.19 -1.62 21.82
CA LYS A 280 -27.75 -1.23 23.18
C LYS A 280 -27.63 0.28 23.30
N LEU A 281 -27.09 0.96 22.30
CA LEU A 281 -26.97 2.41 22.28
C LEU A 281 -28.35 3.08 22.27
N ILE A 282 -29.30 2.57 21.46
CA ILE A 282 -30.69 3.06 21.43
C ILE A 282 -31.34 2.92 22.79
N GLU A 283 -31.22 1.77 23.47
CA GLU A 283 -31.76 1.56 24.82
C GLU A 283 -31.14 2.52 25.83
N TYR A 284 -29.80 2.66 25.78
CA TYR A 284 -29.09 3.62 26.64
C TYR A 284 -29.62 5.05 26.46
N ILE A 285 -29.76 5.52 25.24
CA ILE A 285 -30.24 6.86 24.90
C ILE A 285 -31.68 7.03 25.43
N LYS A 286 -32.59 6.08 25.16
CA LYS A 286 -33.98 6.13 25.57
C LYS A 286 -34.18 6.11 27.08
N MET A 287 -33.25 5.57 27.87
CA MET A 287 -33.28 5.62 29.34
C MET A 287 -32.90 6.99 29.91
N HIS A 288 -32.31 7.88 29.10
CA HIS A 288 -31.77 9.15 29.54
C HIS A 288 -32.52 10.37 28.97
N ILE A 289 -33.51 10.15 28.10
CA ILE A 289 -34.48 11.16 27.64
C ILE A 289 -35.68 11.18 28.57
#